data_41ddbdb9eaebb87faa162f1f9eb1814a
#
_entry.id   41ddbdb9eaebb87faa162f1f9eb1814a
#
_cell.length_a   1.000
_cell.length_b   1.000
_cell.length_c   1.000
_cell.angle_alpha   90.00
_cell.angle_beta   90.00
_cell.angle_gamma   90.00
#
_symmetry.space_group_name_H-M   'P 1'
#
loop_
_entity.id
_entity.type
_entity.pdbx_description
1 polymer ?
#
loop_
_entity_poly.entity_id
_entity_poly.type
_entity_poly.pdbx_seq_one_letter_code
_entity_poly.pdbx_strand_id
1 'polypeptide(L)'
;MDELKNELEALQARADELENNENEEEYNEFINDTAGDVEILGMTYQPARVLEEVDPTAYRCEHTDFNDSLLSEVNDEIDAKQEEIDNFND
;
A
#
# COMPACT_ATOMS: atom_id res chain seq x y z
N MET A 1 -8.94 16.56 20.48
CA MET A 1 -10.02 15.94 19.70
C MET A 1 -9.89 16.15 18.20
N ASP A 2 -9.65 17.38 17.72
CA ASP A 2 -9.50 17.66 16.28
C ASP A 2 -8.34 16.91 15.65
N GLU A 3 -7.22 16.76 16.36
CA GLU A 3 -6.07 16.00 15.88
C GLU A 3 -6.41 14.53 15.67
N LEU A 4 -7.17 13.92 16.58
CA LEU A 4 -7.57 12.52 16.44
C LEU A 4 -8.50 12.32 15.25
N LYS A 5 -9.43 13.26 15.02
CA LYS A 5 -10.32 13.21 13.88
C LYS A 5 -9.56 13.38 12.56
N ASN A 6 -8.59 14.29 12.53
CA ASN A 6 -7.75 14.51 11.35
C ASN A 6 -6.91 13.28 11.03
N GLU A 7 -6.34 12.64 12.05
CA GLU A 7 -5.59 11.39 11.89
C GLU A 7 -6.50 10.27 11.38
N LEU A 8 -7.72 10.17 11.90
CA LEU A 8 -8.68 9.17 11.45
C LEU A 8 -9.05 9.38 9.98
N GLU A 9 -9.32 10.62 9.58
CA GLU A 9 -9.62 10.95 8.18
C GLU A 9 -8.46 10.59 7.25
N ALA A 10 -7.23 10.87 7.67
CA ALA A 10 -6.05 10.52 6.90
C ALA A 10 -5.92 9.00 6.73
N LEU A 11 -6.18 8.24 7.79
CA LEU A 11 -6.16 6.77 7.73
C LEU A 11 -7.26 6.23 6.82
N GLN A 12 -8.45 6.80 6.88
CA GLN A 12 -9.56 6.41 6.02
C GLN A 12 -9.26 6.69 4.54
N ALA A 13 -8.65 7.84 4.25
CA ALA A 13 -8.21 8.17 2.90
C ALA A 13 -7.15 7.19 2.40
N ARG A 14 -6.23 6.81 3.29
CA ARG A 14 -5.21 5.80 2.97
C ARG A 14 -5.84 4.44 2.68
N ALA A 15 -6.85 4.04 3.46
CA ALA A 15 -7.57 2.79 3.24
C ALA A 15 -8.27 2.79 1.88
N ASP A 16 -8.91 3.89 1.51
CA ASP A 16 -9.57 4.03 0.21
C ASP A 16 -8.57 3.91 -0.94
N GLU A 17 -7.41 4.56 -0.82
CA GLU A 17 -6.33 4.48 -1.79
C GLU A 17 -5.87 3.03 -2.00
N LEU A 18 -5.69 2.29 -0.90
CA LEU A 18 -5.28 0.89 -0.95
C LEU A 18 -6.36 -0.01 -1.53
N GLU A 19 -7.63 0.20 -1.18
CA GLU A 19 -8.74 -0.57 -1.71
C GLU A 19 -8.90 -0.42 -3.22
N ASN A 20 -8.59 0.77 -3.74
CA ASN A 20 -8.70 1.09 -5.16
C ASN A 20 -7.42 0.83 -5.94
N ASN A 21 -6.37 0.33 -5.28
CA ASN A 21 -5.05 0.08 -5.89
C ASN A 21 -4.46 1.34 -6.56
N GLU A 22 -4.66 2.50 -5.93
CA GLU A 22 -4.17 3.78 -6.45
C GLU A 22 -2.70 4.06 -6.08
N ASN A 23 -2.07 3.19 -5.31
CA ASN A 23 -0.70 3.33 -4.81
C ASN A 23 0.33 2.59 -5.68
N GLU A 24 0.18 2.63 -6.99
CA GLU A 24 1.05 1.90 -7.93
C GLU A 24 2.54 2.25 -7.76
N GLU A 25 2.85 3.53 -7.55
CA GLU A 25 4.24 3.96 -7.34
C GLU A 25 4.86 3.33 -6.09
N GLU A 26 4.09 3.27 -5.00
CA GLU A 26 4.53 2.65 -3.75
C GLU A 26 4.80 1.17 -3.94
N TYR A 27 3.92 0.47 -4.64
CA TYR A 27 4.08 -0.94 -4.95
C TYR A 27 5.32 -1.18 -5.83
N ASN A 28 5.50 -0.36 -6.86
CA ASN A 28 6.66 -0.45 -7.75
C ASN A 28 7.98 -0.24 -6.99
N GLU A 29 8.04 0.72 -6.09
CA GLU A 29 9.20 0.94 -5.22
C GLU A 29 9.47 -0.27 -4.34
N PHE A 30 8.43 -0.87 -3.78
CA PHE A 30 8.56 -2.08 -2.97
C PHE A 30 9.17 -3.23 -3.76
N ILE A 31 8.70 -3.48 -4.98
CA ILE A 31 9.23 -4.53 -5.83
C ILE A 31 10.69 -4.24 -6.20
N ASN A 32 10.99 -3.00 -6.59
CA ASN A 32 12.33 -2.60 -7.00
C ASN A 32 13.33 -2.75 -5.86
N ASP A 33 12.94 -2.39 -4.64
CA ASP A 33 13.80 -2.50 -3.46
C ASP A 33 13.99 -3.95 -3.02
N THR A 34 12.95 -4.77 -3.15
CA THR A 34 12.96 -6.16 -2.67
C THR A 34 13.68 -7.10 -3.65
N ALA A 35 13.40 -6.97 -4.94
CA ALA A 35 13.92 -7.87 -5.96
C ALA A 35 15.29 -7.47 -6.52
N GLY A 36 15.64 -6.19 -6.41
CA GLY A 36 16.86 -5.66 -7.03
C GLY A 36 16.72 -5.54 -8.54
N ASP A 37 17.71 -4.94 -9.19
CA ASP A 37 17.70 -4.71 -10.62
C ASP A 37 17.82 -6.01 -11.41
N VAL A 38 17.11 -6.07 -12.54
CA VAL A 38 17.18 -7.21 -13.47
C VAL A 38 18.08 -6.84 -14.64
N GLU A 39 19.11 -7.66 -14.89
CA GLU A 39 20.04 -7.44 -16.00
C GLU A 39 19.78 -8.46 -17.10
N ILE A 40 19.50 -7.96 -18.31
CA ILE A 40 19.25 -8.79 -19.50
C ILE A 40 20.09 -8.24 -20.64
N LEU A 41 20.99 -9.05 -21.17
CA LEU A 41 21.87 -8.69 -22.30
C LEU A 41 22.63 -7.39 -22.08
N GLY A 42 23.11 -7.16 -20.84
CA GLY A 42 23.87 -5.97 -20.48
C GLY A 42 23.03 -4.73 -20.22
N MET A 43 21.71 -4.85 -20.28
CA MET A 43 20.77 -3.76 -19.99
C MET A 43 20.08 -4.00 -18.65
N THR A 44 20.00 -2.95 -17.85
CA THR A 44 19.39 -3.02 -16.51
C THR A 44 17.93 -2.57 -16.57
N TYR A 45 17.03 -3.38 -16.01
CA TYR A 45 15.60 -3.09 -15.95
C TYR A 45 15.11 -3.09 -14.51
N GLN A 46 14.10 -2.27 -14.24
CA GLN A 46 13.44 -2.27 -12.94
C GLN A 46 12.55 -3.53 -12.83
N PRO A 47 12.64 -4.28 -11.71
CA PRO A 47 11.87 -5.52 -11.53
C PRO A 47 10.36 -5.34 -11.67
N ALA A 48 9.81 -4.23 -11.14
CA ALA A 48 8.38 -3.95 -11.23
C ALA A 48 7.92 -3.87 -12.69
N ARG A 49 8.70 -3.20 -13.53
CA ARG A 49 8.37 -3.05 -14.95
C ARG A 49 8.48 -4.37 -15.70
N VAL A 50 9.49 -5.17 -15.38
CA VAL A 50 9.66 -6.49 -15.99
C VAL A 50 8.45 -7.38 -15.66
N LEU A 51 8.05 -7.41 -14.40
CA LEU A 51 6.90 -8.19 -13.97
C LEU A 51 5.61 -7.74 -14.67
N GLU A 52 5.39 -6.42 -14.76
CA GLU A 52 4.22 -5.86 -15.42
C GLU A 52 4.14 -6.24 -16.91
N GLU A 53 5.26 -6.22 -17.61
CA GLU A 53 5.31 -6.53 -19.04
C GLU A 53 5.26 -8.03 -19.34
N VAL A 54 5.93 -8.84 -18.52
CA VAL A 54 6.03 -10.29 -18.73
C VAL A 54 4.81 -11.03 -18.19
N ASP A 55 4.32 -10.63 -17.03
CA ASP A 55 3.17 -11.28 -16.39
C ASP A 55 2.27 -10.25 -15.71
N PRO A 56 1.46 -9.53 -16.50
CA PRO A 56 0.58 -8.49 -15.93
C PRO A 56 -0.46 -9.03 -14.96
N THR A 57 -0.84 -10.29 -15.09
CA THR A 57 -1.78 -10.92 -14.14
C THR A 57 -1.12 -11.10 -12.77
N ALA A 58 0.11 -11.64 -12.73
CA ALA A 58 0.86 -11.78 -11.49
C ALA A 58 1.16 -10.42 -10.85
N TYR A 59 1.50 -9.41 -11.66
CA TYR A 59 1.73 -8.05 -11.19
C TYR A 59 0.51 -7.52 -10.43
N ARG A 60 -0.67 -7.68 -10.99
CA ARG A 60 -1.92 -7.21 -10.37
C ARG A 60 -2.29 -8.01 -9.13
N CYS A 61 -2.13 -9.33 -9.17
CA CYS A 61 -2.43 -10.18 -8.03
C CYS A 61 -1.52 -9.87 -6.84
N GLU A 62 -0.24 -9.69 -7.08
CA GLU A 62 0.71 -9.34 -6.03
C GLU A 62 0.49 -7.92 -5.49
N HIS A 63 0.08 -6.99 -6.36
CA HIS A 63 -0.31 -5.64 -5.93
C HIS A 63 -1.50 -5.69 -4.98
N THR A 64 -2.50 -6.50 -5.30
CA THR A 64 -3.67 -6.69 -4.43
C THR A 64 -3.26 -7.29 -3.09
N ASP A 65 -2.41 -8.33 -3.10
CA ASP A 65 -1.91 -8.95 -1.86
C ASP A 65 -1.09 -7.97 -1.01
N PHE A 66 -0.24 -7.19 -1.65
CA PHE A 66 0.54 -6.14 -0.98
C PHE A 66 -0.38 -5.13 -0.31
N ASN A 67 -1.40 -4.67 -1.03
CA ASN A 67 -2.35 -3.70 -0.51
C ASN A 67 -3.24 -4.30 0.60
N ASP A 68 -3.62 -5.57 0.49
CA ASP A 68 -4.40 -6.25 1.52
C ASP A 68 -3.66 -6.27 2.86
N SER A 69 -2.35 -6.52 2.82
CA SER A 69 -1.51 -6.50 4.02
C SER A 69 -1.45 -5.11 4.64
N LEU A 70 -1.25 -4.08 3.81
CA LEU A 70 -1.22 -2.68 4.27
C LEU A 70 -2.60 -2.25 4.77
N LEU A 71 -3.65 -2.65 4.08
CA LEU A 71 -5.03 -2.32 4.46
C LEU A 71 -5.38 -2.91 5.82
N SER A 72 -4.94 -4.13 6.11
CA SER A 72 -5.13 -4.75 7.41
C SER A 72 -4.48 -3.92 8.51
N GLU A 73 -3.25 -3.45 8.31
CA GLU A 73 -2.56 -2.58 9.26
C GLU A 73 -3.27 -1.23 9.44
N VAL A 74 -3.71 -0.62 8.33
CA VAL A 74 -4.43 0.65 8.37
C VAL A 74 -5.76 0.51 9.09
N ASN A 75 -6.49 -0.57 8.84
CA ASN A 75 -7.76 -0.82 9.51
C ASN A 75 -7.58 -1.01 11.02
N ASP A 76 -6.50 -1.68 11.45
CA ASP A 76 -6.16 -1.80 12.87
C ASP A 76 -5.88 -0.43 13.49
N GLU A 77 -5.19 0.44 12.78
CA GLU A 77 -4.93 1.82 13.23
C GLU A 77 -6.22 2.65 13.29
N ILE A 78 -7.11 2.48 12.31
CA ILE A 78 -8.43 3.14 12.31
C ILE A 78 -9.23 2.72 13.53
N ASP A 79 -9.28 1.44 13.84
CA ASP A 79 -10.00 0.92 15.00
C ASP A 79 -9.41 1.48 16.30
N ALA A 80 -8.09 1.54 16.40
CA ALA A 80 -7.41 2.10 17.58
C ALA A 80 -7.72 3.58 17.74
N LYS A 81 -7.71 4.36 16.66
CA LYS A 81 -8.04 5.79 16.70
C LYS A 81 -9.50 6.01 17.05
N GLN A 82 -10.39 5.20 16.49
CA GLN A 82 -11.82 5.29 16.80
C GLN A 82 -12.08 5.01 18.29
N GLU A 83 -11.39 4.02 18.86
CA GLU A 83 -11.48 3.71 20.27
C GLU A 83 -10.95 4.86 21.14
N GLU A 84 -9.86 5.50 20.75
CA GLU A 84 -9.34 6.69 21.45
C GLU A 84 -10.36 7.85 21.45
N ILE A 85 -11.02 8.07 20.30
CA ILE A 85 -12.03 9.11 20.17
C ILE A 85 -13.25 8.79 21.05
N ASP A 86 -13.70 7.55 21.06
CA ASP A 86 -14.81 7.11 21.87
C ASP A 86 -14.49 7.26 23.37
N ASN A 87 -13.29 6.89 23.80
CA ASN A 87 -12.84 7.06 25.18
C ASN A 87 -12.71 8.53 25.57
N PHE A 88 -12.28 9.37 24.63
CA PHE A 88 -12.14 10.80 24.87
C PHE A 88 -13.49 11.48 25.12
N ASN A 89 -14.55 11.00 24.48
CA ASN A 89 -15.88 11.54 24.60
C ASN A 89 -16.63 11.06 25.86
N ASP A 90 -16.13 10.06 26.53
CA ASP A 90 -16.69 9.57 27.78
C ASP A 90 -16.19 10.44 28.95
#